data_f67e3d5ad9e6dc76daa69077fe907f8f
#
_entry.id   f67e3d5ad9e6dc76daa69077fe907f8f
#
_cell.length_a   1.000
_cell.length_b   1.000
_cell.length_c   1.000
_cell.angle_alpha   90.00
_cell.angle_beta   90.00
_cell.angle_gamma   90.00
#
_symmetry.space_group_name_H-M   'P 1'
#
loop_
_entity.id
_entity.type
_entity.pdbx_description
1 polymer ?
#
loop_
_entity_poly.entity_id
_entity_poly.type
_entity_poly.pdbx_seq_one_letter_code
_entity_poly.pdbx_strand_id
1 'polypeptide(L)'
;VSEPRTWRDAALILRTQKLGETDRIIIMLTRDGGITHAVAKAVRKPTSKFGGRLEPFMHTDLSFSRGRTNLHTITQAATLHAYTAPIMANYDAYTCASTIAELAEALTKDTDSTADIYTLTHGALAALAHGQHVPQRILTRYLARSMNAAGWPLIGENCTRCGNPLTSADSQGDAGAGNAGAGNAPNTAGGSGRYIAFHTAHTYGHHTVLCPQCAPAVDMPLTGLRAEELGYALATASADPRAWATIDVAPVPVASKILGLYLKTAQNLLEHPLKTASALEAEIPAS
;
A
#
# COMPACT_ATOMS: atom_id res chain seq x y z
N VAL A 1 7.05 -17.73 31.68
CA VAL A 1 6.62 -18.89 30.90
C VAL A 1 7.57 -19.01 29.73
N SER A 2 8.32 -20.15 29.60
CA SER A 2 9.23 -20.35 28.47
C SER A 2 8.40 -20.55 27.20
N GLU A 3 8.68 -19.75 26.17
CA GLU A 3 8.01 -19.88 24.88
C GLU A 3 8.27 -21.27 24.24
N PRO A 4 7.29 -21.82 23.53
CA PRO A 4 7.40 -23.17 22.97
C PRO A 4 8.56 -23.25 21.98
N ARG A 5 9.27 -24.39 21.99
CA ARG A 5 10.40 -24.65 21.10
C ARG A 5 9.98 -24.79 19.62
N THR A 6 8.74 -25.15 19.39
CA THR A 6 8.11 -25.26 18.06
C THR A 6 6.74 -24.60 18.09
N TRP A 7 6.36 -23.96 16.99
CA TRP A 7 5.02 -23.38 16.81
C TRP A 7 4.59 -23.46 15.34
N ARG A 8 3.35 -23.14 15.08
CA ARG A 8 2.76 -23.15 13.75
C ARG A 8 2.03 -21.83 13.52
N ASP A 9 2.12 -21.28 12.30
CA ASP A 9 1.44 -20.05 11.93
C ASP A 9 1.18 -20.00 10.41
N ALA A 10 0.12 -19.32 10.01
CA ALA A 10 -0.17 -19.00 8.62
C ALA A 10 0.71 -17.82 8.18
N ALA A 11 1.32 -17.91 7.01
CA ALA A 11 2.28 -16.94 6.53
C ALA A 11 2.09 -16.59 5.05
N LEU A 12 2.28 -15.32 4.72
CA LEU A 12 2.45 -14.81 3.36
C LEU A 12 3.95 -14.69 3.09
N ILE A 13 4.44 -15.40 2.08
CA ILE A 13 5.84 -15.33 1.68
C ILE A 13 6.06 -14.02 0.92
N LEU A 14 6.86 -13.11 1.49
CA LEU A 14 7.12 -11.80 0.88
C LEU A 14 8.30 -11.87 -0.09
N ARG A 15 9.42 -12.41 0.36
CA ARG A 15 10.63 -12.56 -0.46
C ARG A 15 11.56 -13.64 0.07
N THR A 16 12.52 -14.02 -0.74
CA THR A 16 13.52 -15.04 -0.37
C THR A 16 14.94 -14.54 -0.62
N GLN A 17 15.89 -14.98 0.21
CA GLN A 17 17.32 -14.69 0.05
C GLN A 17 18.11 -15.99 0.02
N LYS A 18 19.13 -16.08 -0.85
CA LYS A 18 20.04 -17.24 -0.89
C LYS A 18 20.84 -17.32 0.40
N LEU A 19 20.95 -18.52 0.97
CA LEU A 19 21.79 -18.82 2.11
C LEU A 19 22.66 -20.04 1.76
N GLY A 20 23.94 -19.80 1.49
CA GLY A 20 24.83 -20.84 0.97
C GLY A 20 24.34 -21.43 -0.36
N GLU A 21 24.68 -22.69 -0.62
CA GLU A 21 24.39 -23.34 -1.90
C GLU A 21 22.98 -23.94 -1.98
N THR A 22 22.45 -24.44 -0.89
CA THR A 22 21.22 -25.26 -0.89
C THR A 22 20.04 -24.63 -0.15
N ASP A 23 20.29 -23.67 0.71
CA ASP A 23 19.31 -23.10 1.62
C ASP A 23 18.82 -21.74 1.16
N ARG A 24 17.70 -21.28 1.71
CA ARG A 24 17.22 -19.90 1.60
C ARG A 24 16.76 -19.38 2.97
N ILE A 25 16.92 -18.09 3.19
CA ILE A 25 16.18 -17.35 4.21
C ILE A 25 14.86 -16.94 3.56
N ILE A 26 13.77 -17.26 4.22
CA ILE A 26 12.41 -16.88 3.82
C ILE A 26 11.98 -15.74 4.71
N ILE A 27 11.63 -14.63 4.11
CA ILE A 27 11.06 -13.45 4.77
C ILE A 27 9.57 -13.48 4.53
N MET A 28 8.79 -13.47 5.59
CA MET A 28 7.35 -13.64 5.53
C MET A 28 6.63 -12.77 6.55
N LEU A 29 5.39 -12.46 6.25
CA LEU A 29 4.44 -11.87 7.18
C LEU A 29 3.56 -12.99 7.74
N THR A 30 3.73 -13.31 9.01
CA THR A 30 2.92 -14.30 9.73
C THR A 30 1.70 -13.64 10.35
N ARG A 31 0.62 -14.39 10.51
CA ARG A 31 -0.66 -13.86 11.01
C ARG A 31 -0.54 -13.35 12.44
N ASP A 32 0.13 -14.12 13.29
CA ASP A 32 0.18 -13.85 14.73
C ASP A 32 1.54 -13.27 15.18
N GLY A 33 2.62 -13.48 14.40
CA GLY A 33 3.99 -13.09 14.78
C GLY A 33 4.62 -11.95 13.98
N GLY A 34 3.90 -11.35 13.02
CA GLY A 34 4.44 -10.27 12.19
C GLY A 34 5.54 -10.73 11.25
N ILE A 35 6.51 -9.84 10.97
CA ILE A 35 7.64 -10.20 10.10
C ILE A 35 8.50 -11.26 10.77
N THR A 36 8.58 -12.40 10.13
CA THR A 36 9.35 -13.57 10.59
C THR A 36 10.39 -13.96 9.56
N HIS A 37 11.61 -14.22 10.02
CA HIS A 37 12.70 -14.70 9.20
C HIS A 37 13.02 -16.15 9.58
N ALA A 38 13.03 -17.07 8.60
CA ALA A 38 13.32 -18.45 8.86
C ALA A 38 14.14 -19.10 7.73
N VAL A 39 15.01 -20.05 8.10
CA VAL A 39 15.79 -20.83 7.15
C VAL A 39 14.96 -22.00 6.64
N ALA A 40 14.87 -22.13 5.33
CA ALA A 40 14.40 -23.33 4.64
C ALA A 40 15.60 -24.14 4.16
N LYS A 41 15.96 -25.18 4.92
CA LYS A 41 17.12 -26.05 4.61
C LYS A 41 16.88 -26.89 3.37
N ALA A 42 17.88 -26.97 2.52
CA ALA A 42 17.90 -27.75 1.28
C ALA A 42 16.73 -27.40 0.31
N VAL A 43 16.14 -26.21 0.41
CA VAL A 43 14.99 -25.77 -0.40
C VAL A 43 15.35 -25.66 -1.88
N ARG A 44 16.60 -25.41 -2.23
CA ARG A 44 17.10 -25.27 -3.60
C ARG A 44 17.47 -26.63 -4.26
N LYS A 45 17.45 -27.73 -3.51
CA LYS A 45 17.70 -29.05 -4.08
C LYS A 45 16.49 -29.52 -4.89
N PRO A 46 16.67 -30.22 -6.02
CA PRO A 46 15.54 -30.79 -6.80
C PRO A 46 14.64 -31.71 -5.97
N THR A 47 15.22 -32.38 -4.97
CA THR A 47 14.50 -33.28 -4.04
C THR A 47 13.94 -32.56 -2.81
N SER A 48 13.82 -31.23 -2.85
CA SER A 48 13.33 -30.46 -1.72
C SER A 48 11.91 -30.88 -1.31
N LYS A 49 11.73 -31.13 -0.01
CA LYS A 49 10.39 -31.40 0.56
C LYS A 49 9.42 -30.21 0.49
N PHE A 50 9.94 -29.02 0.27
CA PHE A 50 9.12 -27.80 0.24
C PHE A 50 8.54 -27.53 -1.15
N GLY A 51 9.22 -27.93 -2.24
CA GLY A 51 8.82 -27.60 -3.61
C GLY A 51 8.62 -26.09 -3.78
N GLY A 52 7.57 -25.69 -4.49
CA GLY A 52 7.22 -24.27 -4.69
C GLY A 52 6.47 -23.60 -3.55
N ARG A 53 6.27 -24.27 -2.41
CA ARG A 53 5.43 -23.73 -1.30
C ARG A 53 6.02 -22.52 -0.59
N LEU A 54 7.30 -22.25 -0.78
CA LEU A 54 8.02 -21.13 -0.16
C LEU A 54 8.48 -20.07 -1.18
N GLU A 55 7.91 -20.09 -2.39
CA GLU A 55 8.14 -19.04 -3.37
C GLU A 55 7.37 -17.75 -2.97
N PRO A 56 7.83 -16.55 -3.39
CA PRO A 56 7.14 -15.30 -3.09
C PRO A 56 5.65 -15.35 -3.48
N PHE A 57 4.83 -14.66 -2.69
CA PHE A 57 3.37 -14.56 -2.80
C PHE A 57 2.58 -15.84 -2.43
N MET A 58 3.25 -16.93 -2.06
CA MET A 58 2.54 -18.09 -1.52
C MET A 58 1.93 -17.76 -0.15
N HIS A 59 0.70 -18.23 0.07
CA HIS A 59 0.06 -18.27 1.38
C HIS A 59 0.17 -19.69 1.91
N THR A 60 0.90 -19.89 3.00
CA THR A 60 1.29 -21.19 3.53
C THR A 60 1.09 -21.27 5.03
N ASP A 61 0.75 -22.47 5.49
CA ASP A 61 0.75 -22.84 6.88
C ASP A 61 2.10 -23.48 7.20
N LEU A 62 2.84 -22.88 8.11
CA LEU A 62 4.22 -23.22 8.41
C LEU A 62 4.40 -23.71 9.84
N SER A 63 5.21 -24.77 9.99
CA SER A 63 5.72 -25.16 11.29
C SER A 63 7.16 -24.70 11.43
N PHE A 64 7.48 -24.11 12.57
CA PHE A 64 8.78 -23.55 12.90
C PHE A 64 9.44 -24.30 14.04
N SER A 65 10.76 -24.30 14.04
CA SER A 65 11.60 -24.62 15.19
C SER A 65 12.44 -23.40 15.54
N ARG A 66 12.47 -23.04 16.82
CA ARG A 66 13.23 -21.88 17.33
C ARG A 66 14.74 -22.11 17.11
N GLY A 67 15.38 -21.13 16.48
CA GLY A 67 16.82 -21.03 16.39
C GLY A 67 17.44 -20.45 17.67
N ARG A 68 18.77 -20.43 17.72
CA ARG A 68 19.52 -19.78 18.82
C ARG A 68 19.51 -18.25 18.73
N THR A 69 19.14 -17.71 17.58
CA THR A 69 19.01 -16.29 17.27
C THR A 69 17.58 -16.01 16.81
N ASN A 70 17.27 -14.79 16.37
CA ASN A 70 15.97 -14.45 15.76
C ASN A 70 15.73 -15.14 14.39
N LEU A 71 16.65 -15.99 13.94
CA LEU A 71 16.51 -16.77 12.71
C LEU A 71 16.00 -18.17 13.04
N HIS A 72 14.75 -18.44 12.70
CA HIS A 72 14.08 -19.72 12.95
C HIS A 72 14.37 -20.72 11.83
N THR A 73 13.87 -21.96 11.96
CA THR A 73 13.96 -22.98 10.92
C THR A 73 12.55 -23.46 10.55
N ILE A 74 12.21 -23.45 9.25
CA ILE A 74 10.97 -24.04 8.75
C ILE A 74 11.13 -25.55 8.75
N THR A 75 10.24 -26.25 9.43
CA THR A 75 10.23 -27.70 9.53
C THR A 75 9.22 -28.34 8.59
N GLN A 76 8.05 -27.71 8.43
CA GLN A 76 6.96 -28.14 7.55
C GLN A 76 6.33 -26.94 6.84
N ALA A 77 5.78 -27.17 5.65
CA ALA A 77 5.01 -26.20 4.89
C ALA A 77 3.83 -26.87 4.18
N ALA A 78 2.64 -26.34 4.36
CA ALA A 78 1.42 -26.75 3.65
C ALA A 78 0.84 -25.54 2.93
N THR A 79 0.49 -25.67 1.65
CA THR A 79 -0.12 -24.59 0.88
C THR A 79 -1.54 -24.34 1.37
N LEU A 80 -1.84 -23.09 1.70
CA LEU A 80 -3.20 -22.60 1.92
C LEU A 80 -3.77 -22.05 0.60
N HIS A 81 -3.02 -21.12 -0.04
CA HIS A 81 -3.38 -20.57 -1.35
C HIS A 81 -2.12 -20.38 -2.21
N ALA A 82 -2.20 -20.74 -3.50
CA ALA A 82 -1.10 -20.67 -4.44
C ALA A 82 -1.23 -19.44 -5.35
N TYR A 83 -0.82 -18.27 -4.87
CA TYR A 83 -0.94 -17.00 -5.61
C TYR A 83 0.24 -16.75 -6.57
N THR A 84 1.36 -17.40 -6.39
CA THR A 84 2.59 -17.15 -7.17
C THR A 84 2.39 -17.30 -8.67
N ALA A 85 1.84 -18.45 -9.13
CA ALA A 85 1.74 -18.73 -10.56
C ALA A 85 0.83 -17.73 -11.32
N PRO A 86 -0.42 -17.43 -10.89
CA PRO A 86 -1.25 -16.45 -11.57
C PRO A 86 -0.68 -15.03 -11.50
N ILE A 87 -0.03 -14.63 -10.38
CA ILE A 87 0.60 -13.31 -10.28
C ILE A 87 1.78 -13.20 -11.25
N MET A 88 2.66 -14.20 -11.32
CA MET A 88 3.83 -14.20 -12.21
C MET A 88 3.47 -14.28 -13.70
N ALA A 89 2.28 -14.74 -14.05
CA ALA A 89 1.80 -14.77 -15.42
C ALA A 89 1.44 -13.37 -15.98
N ASN A 90 1.33 -12.36 -15.13
CA ASN A 90 0.99 -10.98 -15.50
C ASN A 90 2.03 -10.02 -14.91
N TYR A 91 2.72 -9.27 -15.78
CA TYR A 91 3.79 -8.34 -15.38
C TYR A 91 3.30 -7.27 -14.39
N ASP A 92 2.14 -6.66 -14.66
CA ASP A 92 1.57 -5.62 -13.79
C ASP A 92 1.19 -6.19 -12.42
N ALA A 93 0.58 -7.39 -12.40
CA ALA A 93 0.25 -8.06 -11.16
C ALA A 93 1.51 -8.40 -10.35
N TYR A 94 2.59 -8.86 -11.01
CA TYR A 94 3.86 -9.16 -10.37
C TYR A 94 4.50 -7.89 -9.77
N THR A 95 4.53 -6.79 -10.51
CA THR A 95 5.10 -5.51 -10.06
C THR A 95 4.31 -4.96 -8.87
N CYS A 96 2.98 -4.96 -8.97
CA CYS A 96 2.11 -4.55 -7.87
C CYS A 96 2.27 -5.45 -6.63
N ALA A 97 2.31 -6.79 -6.80
CA ALA A 97 2.51 -7.72 -5.70
C ALA A 97 3.87 -7.53 -5.01
N SER A 98 4.92 -7.24 -5.78
CA SER A 98 6.25 -6.97 -5.25
C SER A 98 6.26 -5.69 -4.40
N THR A 99 5.58 -4.63 -4.86
CA THR A 99 5.43 -3.37 -4.11
C THR A 99 4.58 -3.58 -2.84
N ILE A 100 3.51 -4.36 -2.92
CA ILE A 100 2.70 -4.74 -1.75
C ILE A 100 3.54 -5.49 -0.72
N ALA A 101 4.37 -6.46 -1.15
CA ALA A 101 5.22 -7.23 -0.26
C ALA A 101 6.30 -6.37 0.42
N GLU A 102 6.93 -5.44 -0.33
CA GLU A 102 7.91 -4.51 0.22
C GLU A 102 7.28 -3.56 1.23
N LEU A 103 6.10 -3.00 0.90
CA LEU A 103 5.37 -2.12 1.80
C LEU A 103 4.90 -2.85 3.06
N ALA A 104 4.38 -4.08 2.95
CA ALA A 104 3.99 -4.89 4.09
C ALA A 104 5.15 -5.14 5.06
N GLU A 105 6.35 -5.46 4.52
CA GLU A 105 7.57 -5.62 5.33
C GLU A 105 7.95 -4.31 6.04
N ALA A 106 7.86 -3.17 5.35
CA ALA A 106 8.20 -1.87 5.91
C ALA A 106 7.23 -1.44 7.02
N LEU A 107 5.91 -1.51 6.75
CA LEU A 107 4.88 -1.07 7.68
C LEU A 107 4.81 -1.90 8.97
N THR A 108 5.15 -3.17 8.92
CA THR A 108 5.03 -4.07 10.08
C THR A 108 6.18 -3.93 11.07
N LYS A 109 7.24 -3.19 10.74
CA LYS A 109 8.39 -3.00 11.64
C LYS A 109 8.06 -2.11 12.83
N ASP A 110 7.22 -1.10 12.62
CA ASP A 110 7.01 0.00 13.56
C ASP A 110 5.54 0.17 13.97
N THR A 111 4.68 -0.85 13.77
CA THR A 111 3.25 -0.78 14.09
C THR A 111 2.76 -1.97 14.90
N ASP A 112 1.82 -1.71 15.78
CA ASP A 112 1.06 -2.74 16.52
C ASP A 112 -0.07 -3.36 15.67
N SER A 113 -0.35 -2.80 14.48
CA SER A 113 -1.45 -3.21 13.60
C SER A 113 -1.08 -4.37 12.66
N THR A 114 -0.20 -5.26 13.09
CA THR A 114 0.31 -6.39 12.28
C THR A 114 -0.81 -7.27 11.71
N ALA A 115 -1.86 -7.56 12.47
CA ALA A 115 -2.98 -8.39 12.04
C ALA A 115 -3.79 -7.75 10.91
N ASP A 116 -3.97 -6.41 10.96
CA ASP A 116 -4.66 -5.67 9.90
C ASP A 116 -3.82 -5.65 8.62
N ILE A 117 -2.50 -5.39 8.73
CA ILE A 117 -1.57 -5.42 7.60
C ILE A 117 -1.54 -6.82 6.97
N TYR A 118 -1.51 -7.89 7.78
CA TYR A 118 -1.60 -9.26 7.27
C TYR A 118 -2.89 -9.49 6.47
N THR A 119 -4.03 -9.11 7.02
CA THR A 119 -5.34 -9.28 6.38
C THR A 119 -5.44 -8.50 5.07
N LEU A 120 -4.97 -7.26 5.05
CA LEU A 120 -4.95 -6.41 3.86
C LEU A 120 -4.00 -6.96 2.79
N THR A 121 -2.80 -7.41 3.18
CA THR A 121 -1.82 -8.01 2.26
C THR A 121 -2.35 -9.29 1.65
N HIS A 122 -2.96 -10.17 2.46
CA HIS A 122 -3.60 -11.40 1.99
C HIS A 122 -4.70 -11.11 0.96
N GLY A 123 -5.60 -10.16 1.29
CA GLY A 123 -6.69 -9.76 0.38
C GLY A 123 -6.19 -9.18 -0.94
N ALA A 124 -5.13 -8.35 -0.90
CA ALA A 124 -4.55 -7.75 -2.10
C ALA A 124 -3.86 -8.80 -3.00
N LEU A 125 -3.08 -9.73 -2.43
CA LEU A 125 -2.45 -10.82 -3.20
C LEU A 125 -3.50 -11.76 -3.79
N ALA A 126 -4.58 -12.07 -3.06
CA ALA A 126 -5.69 -12.86 -3.56
C ALA A 126 -6.39 -12.17 -4.74
N ALA A 127 -6.69 -10.85 -4.63
CA ALA A 127 -7.32 -10.08 -5.69
C ALA A 127 -6.45 -10.03 -6.96
N LEU A 128 -5.13 -9.86 -6.81
CA LEU A 128 -4.17 -9.91 -7.93
C LEU A 128 -4.16 -11.29 -8.60
N ALA A 129 -4.14 -12.37 -7.81
CA ALA A 129 -4.12 -13.73 -8.33
C ALA A 129 -5.43 -14.11 -9.06
N HIS A 130 -6.56 -13.59 -8.61
CA HIS A 130 -7.86 -13.84 -9.24
C HIS A 130 -8.11 -12.97 -10.48
N GLY A 131 -7.37 -11.85 -10.66
CA GLY A 131 -7.48 -11.01 -11.85
C GLY A 131 -8.83 -10.30 -12.03
N GLN A 132 -9.57 -10.06 -10.93
CA GLN A 132 -10.91 -9.44 -10.99
C GLN A 132 -10.87 -7.92 -11.17
N HIS A 133 -9.76 -7.29 -10.82
CA HIS A 133 -9.54 -5.84 -10.86
C HIS A 133 -8.19 -5.52 -11.51
N VAL A 134 -8.05 -4.31 -12.01
CA VAL A 134 -6.78 -3.81 -12.57
C VAL A 134 -5.71 -3.78 -11.47
N PRO A 135 -4.51 -4.37 -11.67
CA PRO A 135 -3.49 -4.49 -10.64
C PRO A 135 -3.12 -3.18 -9.95
N GLN A 136 -2.97 -2.09 -10.69
CA GLN A 136 -2.65 -0.75 -10.16
C GLN A 136 -3.74 -0.22 -9.22
N ARG A 137 -5.01 -0.54 -9.47
CA ARG A 137 -6.14 -0.17 -8.61
C ARG A 137 -6.16 -0.96 -7.31
N ILE A 138 -5.78 -2.25 -7.36
CA ILE A 138 -5.59 -3.08 -6.17
C ILE A 138 -4.47 -2.49 -5.32
N LEU A 139 -3.34 -2.13 -5.93
CA LEU A 139 -2.22 -1.49 -5.23
C LEU A 139 -2.62 -0.15 -4.60
N THR A 140 -3.35 0.72 -5.33
CA THR A 140 -3.82 2.02 -4.81
C THR A 140 -4.71 1.82 -3.57
N ARG A 141 -5.64 0.87 -3.64
CA ARG A 141 -6.51 0.53 -2.50
C ARG A 141 -5.71 -0.05 -1.33
N TYR A 142 -4.74 -0.91 -1.61
CA TYR A 142 -3.86 -1.47 -0.59
C TYR A 142 -3.06 -0.37 0.11
N LEU A 143 -2.41 0.54 -0.64
CA LEU A 143 -1.67 1.69 -0.11
C LEU A 143 -2.55 2.52 0.84
N ALA A 144 -3.73 2.95 0.39
CA ALA A 144 -4.62 3.77 1.20
C ALA A 144 -5.00 3.08 2.51
N ARG A 145 -5.36 1.80 2.47
CA ARG A 145 -5.85 1.06 3.63
C ARG A 145 -4.74 0.61 4.58
N SER A 146 -3.60 0.15 4.05
CA SER A 146 -2.48 -0.30 4.86
C SER A 146 -1.79 0.86 5.59
N MET A 147 -1.64 2.01 4.91
CA MET A 147 -1.12 3.23 5.53
C MET A 147 -2.07 3.74 6.63
N ASN A 148 -3.40 3.70 6.39
CA ASN A 148 -4.38 4.04 7.42
C ASN A 148 -4.30 3.08 8.62
N ALA A 149 -4.18 1.78 8.40
CA ALA A 149 -4.02 0.79 9.47
C ALA A 149 -2.72 1.00 10.27
N ALA A 150 -1.66 1.47 9.61
CA ALA A 150 -0.40 1.83 10.26
C ALA A 150 -0.44 3.19 11.01
N GLY A 151 -1.59 3.89 10.99
CA GLY A 151 -1.75 5.19 11.66
C GLY A 151 -1.37 6.39 10.78
N TRP A 152 -1.11 6.19 9.48
CA TRP A 152 -0.73 7.23 8.54
C TRP A 152 -1.75 7.37 7.39
N PRO A 153 -2.98 7.86 7.65
CA PRO A 153 -4.01 7.96 6.64
C PRO A 153 -3.57 8.90 5.50
N LEU A 154 -3.58 8.38 4.26
CA LEU A 154 -3.18 9.15 3.07
C LEU A 154 -4.26 10.15 2.63
N ILE A 155 -5.51 9.90 2.97
CA ILE A 155 -6.67 10.71 2.60
C ILE A 155 -7.70 10.68 3.74
N GLY A 156 -8.43 11.78 3.91
CA GLY A 156 -9.51 11.91 4.88
C GLY A 156 -10.69 12.67 4.31
N GLU A 157 -11.85 12.55 4.93
CA GLU A 157 -13.09 13.20 4.53
C GLU A 157 -13.15 14.67 4.93
N ASN A 158 -12.27 15.11 5.84
CA ASN A 158 -12.28 16.45 6.40
C ASN A 158 -10.97 17.19 6.14
N CYS A 159 -11.05 18.52 6.03
CA CYS A 159 -9.88 19.38 6.00
C CYS A 159 -9.11 19.25 7.31
N THR A 160 -7.83 18.93 7.24
CA THR A 160 -6.99 18.71 8.42
C THR A 160 -6.71 19.98 9.23
N ARG A 161 -6.97 21.18 8.65
CA ARG A 161 -6.75 22.46 9.33
C ARG A 161 -8.02 22.99 10.02
N CYS A 162 -9.18 22.97 9.34
CA CYS A 162 -10.41 23.57 9.89
C CYS A 162 -11.47 22.52 10.27
N GLY A 163 -11.25 21.23 9.98
CA GLY A 163 -12.20 20.17 10.27
C GLY A 163 -13.41 20.08 9.36
N ASN A 164 -13.58 21.02 8.42
CA ASN A 164 -14.74 21.03 7.53
C ASN A 164 -14.70 19.83 6.57
N PRO A 165 -15.86 19.22 6.27
CA PRO A 165 -15.95 18.15 5.29
C PRO A 165 -15.43 18.58 3.91
N LEU A 166 -14.73 17.70 3.23
CA LEU A 166 -14.20 17.92 1.88
C LEU A 166 -15.18 17.47 0.77
N THR A 167 -16.42 17.21 1.15
CA THR A 167 -17.46 16.73 0.22
C THR A 167 -17.88 17.80 -0.77
N SER A 168 -18.36 17.35 -1.92
CA SER A 168 -18.81 18.14 -3.07
C SER A 168 -19.96 19.16 -2.78
N ALA A 169 -20.51 19.17 -1.56
CA ALA A 169 -21.56 20.11 -1.16
C ALA A 169 -21.06 21.57 -1.04
N ASP A 170 -19.78 21.81 -0.77
CA ASP A 170 -19.20 23.17 -0.78
C ASP A 170 -18.96 23.73 -2.19
N SER A 171 -19.40 23.00 -3.22
CA SER A 171 -19.34 23.42 -4.62
C SER A 171 -20.44 24.45 -4.99
N GLN A 172 -21.38 24.80 -4.12
CA GLN A 172 -22.49 25.70 -4.38
C GLN A 172 -22.51 26.98 -3.50
N GLY A 173 -21.38 27.41 -2.98
CA GLY A 173 -21.28 28.74 -2.33
C GLY A 173 -21.18 29.83 -3.38
N ASP A 174 -22.16 30.67 -3.40
CA ASP A 174 -22.40 31.87 -4.20
C ASP A 174 -21.17 32.79 -4.30
N ALA A 175 -20.99 33.39 -5.48
CA ALA A 175 -20.02 34.43 -5.75
C ALA A 175 -20.34 35.71 -4.95
N GLY A 176 -19.83 35.76 -3.72
CA GLY A 176 -19.71 36.99 -2.96
C GLY A 176 -18.39 37.67 -3.33
N ALA A 177 -18.49 38.79 -4.08
CA ALA A 177 -17.36 39.62 -4.44
C ALA A 177 -16.63 40.15 -3.20
N GLY A 178 -15.41 39.70 -2.99
CA GLY A 178 -14.46 40.24 -2.03
C GLY A 178 -13.08 40.27 -2.68
N ASN A 179 -12.68 41.48 -3.11
CA ASN A 179 -11.41 41.84 -3.71
C ASN A 179 -10.29 41.63 -2.67
N ALA A 180 -9.45 40.63 -2.85
CA ALA A 180 -8.22 40.49 -2.07
C ALA A 180 -7.12 39.92 -2.96
N GLY A 181 -6.10 40.70 -3.16
CA GLY A 181 -4.71 40.53 -3.50
C GLY A 181 -4.27 39.36 -4.36
N ALA A 182 -3.75 39.66 -5.54
CA ALA A 182 -3.01 38.76 -6.42
C ALA A 182 -1.76 38.20 -5.72
N GLY A 183 -1.82 36.94 -5.29
CA GLY A 183 -0.68 36.14 -4.88
C GLY A 183 -0.68 34.85 -5.67
N ASN A 184 0.45 34.51 -6.29
CA ASN A 184 0.71 33.40 -7.22
C ASN A 184 -0.04 32.10 -6.92
N ALA A 185 -1.20 31.92 -7.53
CA ALA A 185 -1.80 30.60 -7.71
C ALA A 185 -1.11 29.90 -8.89
N PRO A 186 -0.83 28.59 -8.84
CA PRO A 186 -0.30 27.88 -9.99
C PRO A 186 -1.31 27.95 -11.13
N ASN A 187 -0.86 28.54 -12.23
CA ASN A 187 -1.62 28.79 -13.44
C ASN A 187 -1.86 27.45 -14.15
N THR A 188 -3.03 26.83 -13.96
CA THR A 188 -3.50 25.73 -14.79
C THR A 188 -4.68 26.21 -15.60
N ALA A 189 -4.43 26.37 -16.89
CA ALA A 189 -5.41 26.79 -17.87
C ALA A 189 -6.62 25.84 -17.93
N GLY A 190 -7.82 26.40 -17.85
CA GLY A 190 -9.04 25.88 -18.43
C GLY A 190 -9.81 24.84 -17.60
N GLY A 191 -10.60 25.32 -16.65
CA GLY A 191 -11.66 24.52 -16.02
C GLY A 191 -12.12 25.10 -14.69
N SER A 192 -13.36 25.58 -14.61
CA SER A 192 -14.00 26.11 -13.40
C SER A 192 -14.33 25.03 -12.35
N GLY A 193 -13.39 24.17 -12.04
CA GLY A 193 -13.53 23.14 -11.01
C GLY A 193 -12.80 23.59 -9.74
N ARG A 194 -13.48 23.56 -8.59
CA ARG A 194 -12.85 23.79 -7.28
C ARG A 194 -11.88 22.67 -6.98
N TYR A 195 -10.66 23.03 -6.59
CA TYR A 195 -9.61 22.09 -6.25
C TYR A 195 -9.48 21.97 -4.74
N ILE A 196 -9.33 20.73 -4.26
CA ILE A 196 -8.88 20.44 -2.91
C ILE A 196 -7.36 20.28 -3.00
N ALA A 197 -6.63 20.88 -2.07
CA ALA A 197 -5.19 20.82 -2.08
C ALA A 197 -4.68 19.62 -1.29
N PHE A 198 -3.87 18.79 -1.92
CA PHE A 198 -3.22 17.65 -1.32
C PHE A 198 -1.73 17.92 -1.14
N HIS A 199 -1.21 17.64 0.05
CA HIS A 199 0.18 17.84 0.38
C HIS A 199 0.89 16.51 0.56
N THR A 200 2.00 16.29 -0.16
CA THR A 200 2.80 15.07 -0.09
C THR A 200 4.05 15.20 0.79
N ALA A 201 4.37 16.39 1.30
CA ALA A 201 5.57 16.60 2.08
C ALA A 201 5.32 16.37 3.58
N HIS A 202 6.31 15.80 4.19
CA HIS A 202 6.39 15.49 5.61
C HIS A 202 6.72 16.77 6.40
N THR A 203 5.71 17.44 6.93
CA THR A 203 5.96 18.44 7.98
C THR A 203 5.09 18.06 9.17
N TYR A 204 5.75 17.66 10.27
CA TYR A 204 5.12 17.27 11.54
C TYR A 204 4.24 15.99 11.52
N GLY A 205 4.53 15.00 10.67
CA GLY A 205 3.88 13.68 10.75
C GLY A 205 2.42 13.60 10.34
N HIS A 206 1.84 14.63 9.74
CA HIS A 206 0.46 14.64 9.29
C HIS A 206 0.35 14.97 7.81
N HIS A 207 -0.30 14.07 7.04
CA HIS A 207 -0.69 14.37 5.67
C HIS A 207 -1.83 15.36 5.70
N THR A 208 -1.70 16.42 4.90
CA THR A 208 -2.64 17.54 4.96
C THR A 208 -3.49 17.55 3.71
N VAL A 209 -4.73 17.14 3.84
CA VAL A 209 -5.76 17.44 2.84
C VAL A 209 -6.45 18.73 3.26
N LEU A 210 -6.36 19.76 2.43
CA LEU A 210 -6.83 21.10 2.75
C LEU A 210 -7.99 21.50 1.86
N CYS A 211 -9.00 22.14 2.45
CA CYS A 211 -10.05 22.78 1.70
C CYS A 211 -9.49 24.04 0.96
N PRO A 212 -10.20 24.55 -0.08
CA PRO A 212 -9.74 25.71 -0.86
C PRO A 212 -9.50 26.97 -0.03
N GLN A 213 -10.20 27.14 1.09
CA GLN A 213 -10.03 28.29 1.99
C GLN A 213 -8.75 28.18 2.84
N CYS A 214 -8.33 26.97 3.19
CA CYS A 214 -7.14 26.72 4.03
C CYS A 214 -5.86 26.58 3.23
N ALA A 215 -5.93 26.14 1.98
CA ALA A 215 -4.78 25.89 1.12
C ALA A 215 -3.86 27.12 0.93
N PRO A 216 -4.37 28.35 0.67
CA PRO A 216 -3.51 29.52 0.48
C PRO A 216 -2.68 29.93 1.70
N ALA A 217 -3.06 29.45 2.89
CA ALA A 217 -2.38 29.79 4.13
C ALA A 217 -1.22 28.83 4.47
N VAL A 218 -0.86 27.94 3.54
CA VAL A 218 0.23 26.96 3.69
C VAL A 218 1.29 27.27 2.64
N ASP A 219 2.47 27.64 3.10
CA ASP A 219 3.62 27.98 2.24
C ASP A 219 4.39 26.69 1.87
N MET A 220 3.75 25.81 1.09
CA MET A 220 4.30 24.52 0.69
C MET A 220 3.71 24.09 -0.67
N PRO A 221 4.45 23.30 -1.47
CA PRO A 221 3.93 22.82 -2.74
C PRO A 221 2.72 21.90 -2.52
N LEU A 222 1.58 22.30 -3.09
CA LEU A 222 0.31 21.59 -3.01
C LEU A 222 -0.06 21.03 -4.38
N THR A 223 -0.59 19.81 -4.40
CA THR A 223 -1.18 19.19 -5.60
C THR A 223 -2.70 19.35 -5.54
N GLY A 224 -3.30 20.00 -6.52
CA GLY A 224 -4.76 20.15 -6.59
C GLY A 224 -5.45 18.84 -6.97
N LEU A 225 -6.49 18.44 -6.21
CA LEU A 225 -7.37 17.34 -6.54
C LEU A 225 -8.74 17.87 -7.00
N ARG A 226 -9.20 17.40 -8.14
CA ARG A 226 -10.58 17.61 -8.60
C ARG A 226 -11.56 16.75 -7.81
N ALA A 227 -12.83 17.07 -7.83
CA ALA A 227 -13.88 16.31 -7.14
C ALA A 227 -13.87 14.81 -7.49
N GLU A 228 -13.65 14.48 -8.76
CA GLU A 228 -13.53 13.10 -9.25
C GLU A 228 -12.32 12.37 -8.66
N GLU A 229 -11.16 13.05 -8.60
CA GLU A 229 -9.91 12.52 -8.04
C GLU A 229 -10.05 12.29 -6.53
N LEU A 230 -10.70 13.24 -5.82
CA LEU A 230 -11.02 13.07 -4.40
C LEU A 230 -11.98 11.89 -4.18
N GLY A 231 -13.05 11.80 -4.96
CA GLY A 231 -14.01 10.70 -4.87
C GLY A 231 -13.36 9.34 -5.05
N TYR A 232 -12.47 9.22 -6.05
CA TYR A 232 -11.66 8.02 -6.25
C TYR A 232 -10.73 7.74 -5.06
N ALA A 233 -10.00 8.72 -4.57
CA ALA A 233 -9.10 8.59 -3.43
C ALA A 233 -9.84 8.11 -2.17
N LEU A 234 -10.99 8.70 -1.84
CA LEU A 234 -11.84 8.28 -0.72
C LEU A 234 -12.37 6.84 -0.90
N ALA A 235 -12.77 6.48 -2.13
CA ALA A 235 -13.21 5.11 -2.43
C ALA A 235 -12.09 4.09 -2.17
N THR A 236 -10.84 4.40 -2.52
CA THR A 236 -9.70 3.49 -2.27
C THR A 236 -9.42 3.29 -0.78
N ALA A 237 -9.66 4.29 0.06
CA ALA A 237 -9.49 4.22 1.51
C ALA A 237 -10.65 3.49 2.23
N SER A 238 -11.84 3.43 1.61
CA SER A 238 -13.03 2.82 2.20
C SER A 238 -12.86 1.33 2.50
N ALA A 239 -13.35 0.89 3.66
CA ALA A 239 -13.43 -0.52 3.99
C ALA A 239 -14.58 -1.26 3.27
N ASP A 240 -15.58 -0.51 2.76
CA ASP A 240 -16.75 -1.06 2.09
C ASP A 240 -16.36 -1.76 0.77
N PRO A 241 -16.72 -3.03 0.57
CA PRO A 241 -16.50 -3.73 -0.71
C PRO A 241 -17.18 -3.06 -1.90
N ARG A 242 -18.32 -2.35 -1.68
CA ARG A 242 -19.05 -1.63 -2.74
C ARG A 242 -18.22 -0.49 -3.35
N ALA A 243 -17.18 -0.01 -2.67
CA ALA A 243 -16.27 0.99 -3.20
C ALA A 243 -15.58 0.56 -4.51
N TRP A 244 -15.49 -0.75 -4.79
CA TRP A 244 -14.96 -1.26 -6.06
C TRP A 244 -15.75 -0.76 -7.27
N ALA A 245 -17.06 -0.55 -7.14
CA ALA A 245 -17.89 0.02 -8.22
C ALA A 245 -17.39 1.41 -8.67
N THR A 246 -16.90 2.24 -7.74
CA THR A 246 -16.29 3.54 -8.05
C THR A 246 -14.85 3.39 -8.54
N ILE A 247 -14.08 2.49 -7.92
CA ILE A 247 -12.66 2.27 -8.24
C ILE A 247 -12.48 1.76 -9.66
N ASP A 248 -13.28 0.78 -10.09
CA ASP A 248 -13.12 0.10 -11.37
C ASP A 248 -13.57 0.94 -12.59
N VAL A 249 -14.47 1.90 -12.39
CA VAL A 249 -14.96 2.78 -13.48
C VAL A 249 -14.17 4.08 -13.60
N ALA A 250 -13.28 4.38 -12.66
CA ALA A 250 -12.52 5.62 -12.68
C ALA A 250 -11.62 5.71 -13.94
N PRO A 251 -11.51 6.91 -14.56
CA PRO A 251 -10.59 7.10 -15.69
C PRO A 251 -9.14 6.77 -15.34
N VAL A 252 -8.40 6.22 -16.30
CA VAL A 252 -6.98 5.86 -16.09
C VAL A 252 -6.13 7.04 -15.59
N PRO A 253 -6.26 8.27 -16.13
CA PRO A 253 -5.48 9.40 -15.62
C PRO A 253 -5.74 9.72 -14.14
N VAL A 254 -7.00 9.58 -13.70
CA VAL A 254 -7.38 9.76 -12.28
C VAL A 254 -6.71 8.71 -11.40
N ALA A 255 -6.83 7.44 -11.79
CA ALA A 255 -6.24 6.33 -11.04
C ALA A 255 -4.71 6.43 -10.98
N SER A 256 -4.05 6.74 -12.09
CA SER A 256 -2.58 6.90 -12.17
C SER A 256 -2.09 8.07 -11.32
N LYS A 257 -2.77 9.22 -11.36
CA LYS A 257 -2.42 10.38 -10.53
C LYS A 257 -2.49 10.05 -9.03
N ILE A 258 -3.57 9.42 -8.58
CA ILE A 258 -3.72 9.08 -7.16
C ILE A 258 -2.72 8.01 -6.74
N LEU A 259 -2.44 6.99 -7.57
CA LEU A 259 -1.39 6.02 -7.31
C LEU A 259 -0.03 6.69 -7.14
N GLY A 260 0.35 7.60 -8.03
CA GLY A 260 1.61 8.34 -7.95
C GLY A 260 1.73 9.19 -6.68
N LEU A 261 0.65 9.90 -6.31
CA LEU A 261 0.60 10.66 -5.05
C LEU A 261 0.77 9.76 -3.83
N TYR A 262 0.10 8.60 -3.81
CA TYR A 262 0.18 7.66 -2.69
C TYR A 262 1.55 7.01 -2.57
N LEU A 263 2.17 6.60 -3.69
CA LEU A 263 3.53 6.04 -3.69
C LEU A 263 4.53 7.06 -3.16
N LYS A 264 4.51 8.28 -3.68
CA LYS A 264 5.39 9.37 -3.22
C LYS A 264 5.21 9.66 -1.74
N THR A 265 3.97 9.70 -1.27
CA THR A 265 3.65 9.96 0.13
C THR A 265 4.12 8.81 1.03
N ALA A 266 3.86 7.57 0.65
CA ALA A 266 4.32 6.40 1.40
C ALA A 266 5.85 6.35 1.51
N GLN A 267 6.58 6.63 0.42
CA GLN A 267 8.05 6.66 0.44
C GLN A 267 8.60 7.77 1.35
N ASN A 268 7.96 8.94 1.35
CA ASN A 268 8.33 10.03 2.26
C ASN A 268 8.12 9.64 3.73
N LEU A 269 7.00 8.96 4.04
CA LEU A 269 6.69 8.50 5.41
C LEU A 269 7.62 7.39 5.90
N LEU A 270 7.98 6.49 5.02
CA LEU A 270 8.89 5.39 5.33
C LEU A 270 10.35 5.85 5.38
N GLU A 271 10.64 7.10 4.99
CA GLU A 271 11.99 7.68 4.90
C GLU A 271 12.95 6.90 3.98
N HIS A 272 12.41 6.06 3.10
CA HIS A 272 13.19 5.32 2.11
C HIS A 272 12.38 5.01 0.85
N PRO A 273 13.05 4.91 -0.33
CA PRO A 273 12.38 4.57 -1.57
C PRO A 273 11.92 3.11 -1.56
N LEU A 274 10.73 2.87 -2.12
CA LEU A 274 10.25 1.52 -2.45
C LEU A 274 10.92 1.09 -3.76
N LYS A 275 11.85 0.15 -3.67
CA LYS A 275 12.66 -0.31 -4.82
C LYS A 275 11.82 -0.90 -5.94
N THR A 276 10.73 -1.57 -5.58
CA THR A 276 9.82 -2.21 -6.53
C THR A 276 8.86 -1.23 -7.19
N ALA A 277 8.65 -0.04 -6.61
CA ALA A 277 7.75 0.98 -7.15
C ALA A 277 8.32 1.74 -8.34
N SER A 278 9.65 1.73 -8.55
CA SER A 278 10.30 2.48 -9.63
C SER A 278 9.79 2.13 -11.04
N ALA A 279 9.44 0.87 -11.27
CA ALA A 279 8.85 0.43 -12.54
C ALA A 279 7.45 1.02 -12.75
N LEU A 280 6.65 1.12 -11.69
CA LEU A 280 5.30 1.71 -11.72
C LEU A 280 5.36 3.23 -11.91
N GLU A 281 6.32 3.89 -11.28
CA GLU A 281 6.51 5.35 -11.40
C GLU A 281 6.89 5.76 -12.82
N ALA A 282 7.63 4.92 -13.55
CA ALA A 282 7.98 5.18 -14.95
C ALA A 282 6.77 5.13 -15.90
N GLU A 283 5.70 4.46 -15.53
CA GLU A 283 4.45 4.35 -16.30
C GLU A 283 3.44 5.46 -15.96
N ILE A 284 3.66 6.19 -14.86
CA ILE A 284 2.80 7.30 -14.44
C ILE A 284 3.24 8.56 -15.19
N PRO A 285 2.39 9.17 -16.03
CA PRO A 285 2.76 10.39 -16.74
C PRO A 285 3.13 11.50 -15.74
N ALA A 286 4.23 12.18 -16.03
CA ALA A 286 4.65 13.35 -15.24
C ALA A 286 3.54 14.39 -15.25
N SER A 287 3.01 14.73 -14.09
CA SER A 287 1.92 15.71 -13.87
C SER A 287 2.45 17.14 -13.82
#